data_76ddbfaf13475661b33cb467d1ab52ac
#
_entry.id   76ddbfaf13475661b33cb467d1ab52ac
#
_cell.length_a   1.000
_cell.length_b   1.000
_cell.length_c   1.000
_cell.angle_alpha   90.00
_cell.angle_beta   90.00
_cell.angle_gamma   90.00
#
_symmetry.space_group_name_H-M   'P 1'
#
loop_
_entity.id
_entity.type
_entity.pdbx_description
1 polymer ?
#
loop_
_entity_poly.entity_id
_entity_poly.type
_entity_poly.pdbx_seq_one_letter_code
_entity_poly.pdbx_strand_id
1 'polypeptide(L)'
;TLTVNVNATNKLVPTVTAPTVNTLTYNGAEQALVTAGKTTGGTMLYRLDDSEWSEQIPTAKNAGEYTVWYKVQGNAEYADVAEQNVTVTVAKKSVTVTALDKSAYTGSTAPDLSSPEADKDYKVEGLVGADTLSGTVTLDYAQTPDMSKTGKTAINITGTLSNDNYAITYVSGTLTVSKQSSSDGGSSSGGSGGGGGSSSGGSNGSGSNDNTNQPEAPVTGETKPIQPDKNGNAAVDNSSVQSAIDKAKQDAKKNGTTENGIGVTVPITPAAGQTSFNVTIKAQTLDLLVKENVRQFTVATDHLVSVNIG
;
A
#
# COMPACT_ATOMS: atom_id res chain seq x y z
N THR A 1 -51.29 -63.34 18.03
CA THR A 1 -50.81 -62.49 16.93
C THR A 1 -49.71 -61.61 17.47
N LEU A 2 -48.47 -61.89 17.08
CA LEU A 2 -47.32 -61.07 17.43
C LEU A 2 -47.20 -59.96 16.39
N THR A 3 -47.37 -58.67 16.83
CA THR A 3 -47.13 -57.49 15.98
C THR A 3 -45.69 -57.04 16.21
N VAL A 4 -44.81 -57.27 15.22
CA VAL A 4 -43.45 -56.78 15.23
C VAL A 4 -43.46 -55.43 14.51
N ASN A 5 -43.36 -54.32 15.27
CA ASN A 5 -43.14 -53.01 14.67
C ASN A 5 -41.63 -52.83 14.46
N VAL A 6 -41.20 -52.98 13.21
CA VAL A 6 -39.85 -52.64 12.77
C VAL A 6 -39.87 -51.18 12.35
N ASN A 7 -39.50 -50.28 13.28
CA ASN A 7 -39.18 -48.87 12.96
C ASN A 7 -37.73 -48.76 12.56
N ALA A 8 -37.41 -49.14 11.34
CA ALA A 8 -36.12 -48.76 10.73
C ALA A 8 -36.32 -47.42 10.04
N THR A 9 -36.07 -46.34 10.77
CA THR A 9 -35.93 -45.01 10.17
C THR A 9 -34.57 -44.94 9.50
N ASN A 10 -34.51 -45.35 8.24
CA ASN A 10 -33.32 -45.18 7.42
C ASN A 10 -33.28 -43.70 6.99
N LYS A 11 -32.63 -42.87 7.83
CA LYS A 11 -32.43 -41.44 7.53
C LYS A 11 -31.54 -41.30 6.29
N LEU A 12 -31.85 -40.34 5.44
CA LEU A 12 -31.03 -39.98 4.29
C LEU A 12 -29.71 -39.35 4.79
N VAL A 13 -28.62 -39.64 4.09
CA VAL A 13 -27.33 -38.96 4.36
C VAL A 13 -27.32 -37.66 3.54
N PRO A 14 -27.20 -36.49 4.20
CA PRO A 14 -27.17 -35.23 3.45
C PRO A 14 -25.85 -35.08 2.69
N THR A 15 -25.90 -34.44 1.53
CA THR A 15 -24.71 -33.97 0.83
C THR A 15 -24.25 -32.65 1.46
N VAL A 16 -22.97 -32.56 1.81
CA VAL A 16 -22.38 -31.38 2.44
C VAL A 16 -21.38 -30.75 1.49
N THR A 17 -21.53 -29.44 1.27
CA THR A 17 -20.48 -28.59 0.70
C THR A 17 -19.80 -27.87 1.87
N ALA A 18 -18.51 -28.09 2.02
CA ALA A 18 -17.71 -27.47 3.09
C ALA A 18 -17.76 -25.93 3.03
N PRO A 19 -17.62 -25.24 4.17
CA PRO A 19 -17.40 -23.81 4.18
C PRO A 19 -16.09 -23.46 3.49
N THR A 20 -16.05 -22.29 2.84
CA THR A 20 -14.86 -21.79 2.15
C THR A 20 -14.11 -20.81 3.03
N VAL A 21 -12.80 -20.99 3.17
CA VAL A 21 -11.91 -20.11 3.93
C VAL A 21 -11.85 -18.72 3.26
N ASN A 22 -12.00 -17.66 4.05
CA ASN A 22 -11.84 -16.29 3.59
C ASN A 22 -10.37 -15.85 3.67
N THR A 23 -9.91 -15.06 2.70
CA THR A 23 -8.59 -14.42 2.75
C THR A 23 -8.69 -13.16 3.59
N LEU A 24 -8.05 -13.15 4.74
CA LEU A 24 -8.20 -12.10 5.75
C LEU A 24 -6.86 -11.47 6.11
N THR A 25 -6.90 -10.16 6.37
CA THR A 25 -5.79 -9.38 6.94
C THR A 25 -6.35 -8.53 8.08
N TYR A 26 -5.60 -8.39 9.15
CA TYR A 26 -6.01 -7.56 10.28
C TYR A 26 -6.45 -6.16 9.83
N ASN A 27 -7.64 -5.75 10.28
CA ASN A 27 -8.24 -4.45 9.94
C ASN A 27 -8.87 -3.74 11.15
N GLY A 28 -8.71 -4.31 12.35
CA GLY A 28 -9.25 -3.75 13.59
C GLY A 28 -10.71 -4.09 13.86
N ALA A 29 -11.39 -4.81 12.97
CA ALA A 29 -12.78 -5.21 13.12
C ALA A 29 -12.94 -6.74 13.18
N GLU A 30 -14.08 -7.20 13.67
CA GLU A 30 -14.48 -8.60 13.56
C GLU A 30 -14.72 -8.97 12.10
N GLN A 31 -14.13 -10.08 11.65
CA GLN A 31 -14.21 -10.56 10.27
C GLN A 31 -14.71 -12.01 10.26
N ALA A 32 -15.67 -12.32 9.40
CA ALA A 32 -16.12 -13.68 9.20
C ALA A 32 -14.98 -14.57 8.67
N LEU A 33 -14.68 -15.65 9.38
CA LEU A 33 -13.55 -16.52 9.05
C LEU A 33 -13.79 -17.35 7.79
N VAL A 34 -15.05 -17.73 7.54
CA VAL A 34 -15.43 -18.55 6.38
C VAL A 34 -16.70 -18.00 5.73
N THR A 35 -16.86 -18.34 4.47
CA THR A 35 -18.16 -18.28 3.79
C THR A 35 -18.91 -19.59 4.09
N ALA A 36 -20.21 -19.48 4.41
CA ALA A 36 -21.05 -20.61 4.83
C ALA A 36 -20.99 -21.79 3.86
N GLY A 37 -20.87 -22.98 4.40
CA GLY A 37 -21.10 -24.22 3.69
C GLY A 37 -22.58 -24.42 3.36
N LYS A 38 -22.89 -25.51 2.66
CA LYS A 38 -24.28 -25.89 2.29
C LYS A 38 -24.54 -27.35 2.63
N THR A 39 -25.80 -27.65 2.94
CA THR A 39 -26.28 -29.03 3.13
C THR A 39 -27.58 -29.22 2.39
N THR A 40 -27.84 -30.44 1.91
CA THR A 40 -29.13 -30.80 1.29
C THR A 40 -30.19 -31.10 2.32
N GLY A 41 -29.85 -31.29 3.59
CA GLY A 41 -30.79 -31.56 4.68
C GLY A 41 -30.10 -31.38 6.06
N GLY A 42 -30.93 -31.18 7.08
CA GLY A 42 -30.42 -30.83 8.41
C GLY A 42 -29.94 -29.37 8.50
N THR A 43 -29.28 -29.02 9.60
CA THR A 43 -28.80 -27.69 9.90
C THR A 43 -27.28 -27.69 9.99
N MET A 44 -26.61 -26.80 9.24
CA MET A 44 -25.18 -26.59 9.33
C MET A 44 -24.87 -25.81 10.61
N LEU A 45 -24.00 -26.35 11.46
CA LEU A 45 -23.50 -25.71 12.67
C LEU A 45 -22.02 -25.48 12.58
N TYR A 46 -21.57 -24.38 13.19
CA TYR A 46 -20.18 -23.96 13.24
C TYR A 46 -19.76 -23.73 14.70
N ARG A 47 -18.46 -23.86 14.96
CA ARG A 47 -17.83 -23.38 16.18
C ARG A 47 -16.39 -22.92 15.90
N LEU A 48 -15.90 -22.01 16.71
CA LEU A 48 -14.50 -21.59 16.70
C LEU A 48 -13.77 -22.35 17.80
N ASP A 49 -12.71 -23.05 17.45
CA ASP A 49 -11.93 -23.87 18.37
C ASP A 49 -12.84 -24.74 19.25
N ASP A 50 -12.84 -24.58 20.57
CA ASP A 50 -13.66 -25.33 21.52
C ASP A 50 -14.93 -24.58 21.99
N SER A 51 -15.40 -23.56 21.23
CA SER A 51 -16.61 -22.85 21.58
C SER A 51 -17.88 -23.69 21.35
N GLU A 52 -19.02 -23.18 21.78
CA GLU A 52 -20.33 -23.83 21.57
C GLU A 52 -20.74 -23.82 20.09
N TRP A 53 -21.47 -24.86 19.67
CA TRP A 53 -22.01 -24.97 18.33
C TRP A 53 -23.14 -23.96 18.08
N SER A 54 -23.08 -23.29 16.93
CA SER A 54 -24.03 -22.26 16.50
C SER A 54 -24.25 -22.29 14.99
N GLU A 55 -25.36 -21.76 14.52
CA GLU A 55 -25.59 -21.50 13.08
C GLU A 55 -24.83 -20.26 12.59
N GLN A 56 -24.31 -19.46 13.52
CA GLN A 56 -23.56 -18.25 13.20
C GLN A 56 -22.16 -18.59 12.67
N ILE A 57 -21.75 -17.88 11.63
CA ILE A 57 -20.37 -17.96 11.11
C ILE A 57 -19.41 -17.40 12.16
N PRO A 58 -18.37 -18.15 12.57
CA PRO A 58 -17.35 -17.65 13.48
C PRO A 58 -16.61 -16.44 12.93
N THR A 59 -16.31 -15.49 13.81
CA THR A 59 -15.54 -14.30 13.49
C THR A 59 -14.27 -14.24 14.32
N ALA A 60 -13.27 -13.49 13.82
CA ALA A 60 -12.10 -13.11 14.60
C ALA A 60 -11.67 -11.68 14.23
N LYS A 61 -11.09 -11.01 15.22
CA LYS A 61 -10.56 -9.65 15.07
C LYS A 61 -9.06 -9.65 14.84
N ASN A 62 -8.32 -10.39 15.67
CA ASN A 62 -6.85 -10.33 15.71
C ASN A 62 -6.20 -11.17 14.61
N ALA A 63 -4.98 -10.83 14.24
CA ALA A 63 -4.15 -11.69 13.40
C ALA A 63 -3.82 -12.99 14.14
N GLY A 64 -3.84 -14.10 13.42
CA GLY A 64 -3.60 -15.41 14.00
C GLY A 64 -4.16 -16.54 13.14
N GLU A 65 -3.99 -17.75 13.61
CA GLU A 65 -4.54 -18.96 13.02
C GLU A 65 -5.72 -19.43 13.86
N TYR A 66 -6.81 -19.81 13.22
CA TYR A 66 -8.09 -20.17 13.81
C TYR A 66 -8.60 -21.46 13.20
N THR A 67 -9.17 -22.36 14.02
CA THR A 67 -9.80 -23.60 13.55
C THR A 67 -11.31 -23.45 13.58
N VAL A 68 -11.92 -23.39 12.41
CA VAL A 68 -13.37 -23.39 12.27
C VAL A 68 -13.85 -24.81 12.09
N TRP A 69 -14.58 -25.32 13.07
CA TRP A 69 -15.26 -26.62 13.00
C TRP A 69 -16.65 -26.44 12.43
N TYR A 70 -17.10 -27.43 11.68
CA TYR A 70 -18.47 -27.49 11.15
C TYR A 70 -19.00 -28.90 11.16
N LYS A 71 -20.30 -29.03 11.30
CA LYS A 71 -21.04 -30.31 11.21
C LYS A 71 -22.45 -30.06 10.69
N VAL A 72 -23.15 -31.13 10.35
CA VAL A 72 -24.60 -31.07 10.09
C VAL A 72 -25.33 -31.77 11.23
N GLN A 73 -26.20 -31.04 11.89
CA GLN A 73 -27.20 -31.61 12.78
C GLN A 73 -28.38 -32.08 11.92
N GLY A 74 -28.59 -33.38 11.88
CA GLY A 74 -29.68 -33.98 11.14
C GLY A 74 -31.05 -33.62 11.73
N ASN A 75 -32.10 -34.14 11.10
CA ASN A 75 -33.49 -33.95 11.52
C ASN A 75 -34.27 -35.27 11.43
N ALA A 76 -35.58 -35.22 11.32
CA ALA A 76 -36.39 -36.44 11.22
C ALA A 76 -36.06 -37.27 9.96
N GLU A 77 -35.67 -36.63 8.87
CA GLU A 77 -35.45 -37.24 7.54
C GLU A 77 -33.97 -37.49 7.25
N TYR A 78 -33.07 -36.68 7.81
CA TYR A 78 -31.65 -36.70 7.52
C TYR A 78 -30.79 -37.06 8.76
N ALA A 79 -29.75 -37.85 8.53
CA ALA A 79 -28.79 -38.23 9.53
C ALA A 79 -27.84 -37.06 9.86
N ASP A 80 -27.22 -37.11 11.04
CA ASP A 80 -26.11 -36.22 11.40
C ASP A 80 -24.90 -36.46 10.48
N VAL A 81 -24.13 -35.43 10.20
CA VAL A 81 -22.79 -35.54 9.60
C VAL A 81 -21.77 -35.14 10.66
N ALA A 82 -20.77 -35.98 10.82
CA ALA A 82 -19.70 -35.79 11.78
C ALA A 82 -18.97 -34.46 11.58
N GLU A 83 -18.41 -33.95 12.66
CA GLU A 83 -17.63 -32.71 12.63
C GLU A 83 -16.38 -32.82 11.77
N GLN A 84 -16.10 -31.74 11.08
CA GLN A 84 -14.91 -31.50 10.26
C GLN A 84 -14.41 -30.09 10.55
N ASN A 85 -13.21 -29.76 10.09
CA ASN A 85 -12.68 -28.42 10.29
C ASN A 85 -11.96 -27.88 9.07
N VAL A 86 -11.76 -26.56 9.07
CA VAL A 86 -10.89 -25.82 8.18
C VAL A 86 -10.06 -24.83 9.01
N THR A 87 -8.80 -24.67 8.65
CA THR A 87 -7.91 -23.68 9.27
C THR A 87 -7.98 -22.38 8.48
N VAL A 88 -8.12 -21.28 9.19
CA VAL A 88 -8.21 -19.92 8.64
C VAL A 88 -7.13 -19.06 9.24
N THR A 89 -6.39 -18.35 8.40
CA THR A 89 -5.38 -17.39 8.87
C THR A 89 -5.88 -15.97 8.64
N VAL A 90 -5.92 -15.16 9.71
CA VAL A 90 -5.98 -13.72 9.61
C VAL A 90 -4.54 -13.21 9.58
N ALA A 91 -4.10 -12.74 8.42
CA ALA A 91 -2.74 -12.29 8.21
C ALA A 91 -2.45 -11.01 9.01
N LYS A 92 -1.21 -10.83 9.44
CA LYS A 92 -0.73 -9.58 10.05
C LYS A 92 -0.78 -8.45 9.03
N LYS A 93 -1.19 -7.26 9.47
CA LYS A 93 -1.13 -6.06 8.63
C LYS A 93 0.29 -5.51 8.61
N SER A 94 0.75 -5.11 7.43
CA SER A 94 2.06 -4.49 7.30
C SER A 94 2.08 -3.08 7.91
N VAL A 95 3.14 -2.80 8.68
CA VAL A 95 3.49 -1.47 9.19
C VAL A 95 4.91 -1.15 8.76
N THR A 96 5.12 0.05 8.26
CA THR A 96 6.44 0.55 7.89
C THR A 96 6.87 1.63 8.87
N VAL A 97 8.09 1.48 9.39
CA VAL A 97 8.75 2.46 10.27
C VAL A 97 9.93 3.03 9.48
N THR A 98 9.82 4.28 9.06
CA THR A 98 10.78 4.92 8.17
C THR A 98 11.57 5.98 8.94
N ALA A 99 12.90 5.91 8.92
CA ALA A 99 13.75 7.00 9.38
C ALA A 99 13.57 8.21 8.47
N LEU A 100 13.32 9.38 9.05
CA LEU A 100 13.16 10.60 8.28
C LEU A 100 14.52 11.12 7.78
N ASP A 101 14.51 11.63 6.56
CA ASP A 101 15.69 12.27 5.98
C ASP A 101 16.08 13.50 6.78
N LYS A 102 17.41 13.73 6.91
CA LYS A 102 18.00 14.87 7.58
C LYS A 102 18.86 15.66 6.60
N SER A 103 18.96 16.94 6.85
CA SER A 103 19.85 17.83 6.09
C SER A 103 20.76 18.59 7.04
N ALA A 104 21.97 18.87 6.58
CA ALA A 104 22.97 19.67 7.30
C ALA A 104 23.84 20.41 6.30
N TYR A 105 24.60 21.42 6.79
CA TYR A 105 25.58 22.13 5.98
C TYR A 105 27.00 21.67 6.31
N THR A 106 27.89 21.81 5.33
CA THR A 106 29.31 21.57 5.56
C THR A 106 29.84 22.50 6.71
N GLY A 107 30.63 21.90 7.62
CA GLY A 107 31.15 22.58 8.81
C GLY A 107 30.20 22.61 10.01
N SER A 108 28.96 22.19 9.90
CA SER A 108 28.05 22.01 11.05
C SER A 108 28.30 20.66 11.74
N THR A 109 27.71 20.46 12.91
CA THR A 109 27.66 19.16 13.56
C THR A 109 26.59 18.29 12.88
N ALA A 110 26.81 16.96 12.80
CA ALA A 110 25.81 16.03 12.35
C ALA A 110 24.59 16.07 13.31
N PRO A 111 23.38 15.93 12.79
CA PRO A 111 22.17 15.79 13.62
C PRO A 111 22.32 14.67 14.65
N ASP A 112 21.89 14.93 15.88
CA ASP A 112 21.88 13.92 16.94
C ASP A 112 20.75 12.90 16.70
N LEU A 113 21.07 11.61 16.75
CA LEU A 113 20.16 10.48 16.56
C LEU A 113 19.99 9.67 17.86
N SER A 114 20.56 10.08 18.98
CA SER A 114 20.63 9.29 20.21
C SER A 114 19.28 9.11 20.93
N SER A 115 18.32 9.98 20.68
CA SER A 115 16.99 9.95 21.31
C SER A 115 15.90 10.18 20.26
N PRO A 116 15.63 9.19 19.41
CA PRO A 116 14.70 9.37 18.30
C PRO A 116 13.25 9.55 18.77
N GLU A 117 12.59 10.55 18.22
CA GLU A 117 11.20 10.88 18.49
C GLU A 117 10.33 10.57 17.25
N ALA A 118 9.12 10.01 17.46
CA ALA A 118 8.14 9.80 16.39
C ALA A 118 7.72 11.15 15.77
N ASP A 119 7.47 11.14 14.46
CA ASP A 119 7.10 12.29 13.61
C ASP A 119 8.17 13.40 13.49
N LYS A 120 9.30 13.24 14.14
CA LYS A 120 10.46 14.16 14.07
C LYS A 120 11.70 13.46 13.49
N ASP A 121 11.94 12.23 13.89
CA ASP A 121 13.13 11.47 13.51
C ASP A 121 12.78 10.21 12.73
N TYR A 122 11.60 9.67 12.97
CA TYR A 122 11.03 8.54 12.20
C TYR A 122 9.50 8.66 12.12
N LYS A 123 8.92 7.99 11.13
CA LYS A 123 7.47 7.92 10.91
C LYS A 123 6.99 6.49 10.93
N VAL A 124 5.80 6.26 11.51
CA VAL A 124 5.12 4.96 11.52
C VAL A 124 3.89 5.04 10.63
N GLU A 125 3.79 4.17 9.65
CA GLU A 125 2.66 4.12 8.70
C GLU A 125 2.04 2.73 8.63
N GLY A 126 0.73 2.68 8.47
CA GLY A 126 -0.03 1.43 8.29
C GLY A 126 -0.80 0.96 9.52
N LEU A 127 -0.75 1.67 10.66
CA LEU A 127 -1.56 1.35 11.83
C LEU A 127 -3.06 1.53 11.54
N VAL A 128 -3.88 0.79 12.26
CA VAL A 128 -5.34 0.85 12.18
C VAL A 128 -5.89 1.66 13.35
N GLY A 129 -6.66 2.70 13.03
CA GLY A 129 -7.34 3.50 14.06
C GLY A 129 -6.39 4.07 15.11
N ALA A 130 -6.62 3.72 16.36
CA ALA A 130 -5.80 4.15 17.52
C ALA A 130 -4.81 3.06 18.01
N ASP A 131 -4.51 2.07 17.17
CA ASP A 131 -3.54 1.04 17.54
C ASP A 131 -2.15 1.64 17.75
N THR A 132 -1.40 1.07 18.68
CA THR A 132 -0.03 1.49 19.01
C THR A 132 0.94 0.32 18.93
N LEU A 133 2.21 0.64 18.76
CA LEU A 133 3.30 -0.32 18.90
C LEU A 133 3.99 -0.12 20.24
N SER A 134 4.39 -1.20 20.89
CA SER A 134 5.24 -1.20 22.06
C SER A 134 6.68 -1.48 21.67
N GLY A 135 7.64 -0.93 22.42
CA GLY A 135 9.08 -1.11 22.17
C GLY A 135 9.78 0.20 21.89
N THR A 136 10.97 0.11 21.32
CA THR A 136 11.87 1.25 21.08
C THR A 136 12.35 1.28 19.64
N VAL A 137 12.72 2.47 19.17
CA VAL A 137 13.40 2.70 17.89
C VAL A 137 14.82 3.19 18.18
N THR A 138 15.78 2.75 17.40
CA THR A 138 17.16 3.20 17.41
C THR A 138 17.54 3.68 16.02
N LEU A 139 18.16 4.84 15.95
CA LEU A 139 18.70 5.41 14.71
C LEU A 139 20.23 5.55 14.84
N ASP A 140 20.93 5.14 13.80
CA ASP A 140 22.38 5.25 13.69
C ASP A 140 22.81 5.63 12.28
N TYR A 141 23.90 6.38 12.15
CA TYR A 141 24.52 6.56 10.84
C TYR A 141 25.20 5.26 10.38
N ALA A 142 25.00 4.89 9.13
CA ALA A 142 25.68 3.72 8.54
C ALA A 142 27.22 3.83 8.60
N GLN A 143 27.72 5.06 8.61
CA GLN A 143 29.12 5.43 8.86
C GLN A 143 29.16 6.85 9.40
N THR A 144 30.21 7.21 10.12
CA THR A 144 30.38 8.59 10.62
C THR A 144 30.29 9.59 9.46
N PRO A 145 29.32 10.53 9.47
CA PRO A 145 29.19 11.51 8.39
C PRO A 145 30.40 12.40 8.28
N ASP A 146 30.88 12.57 7.05
CA ASP A 146 31.94 13.55 6.80
C ASP A 146 31.35 14.96 6.59
N MET A 147 31.31 15.73 7.66
CA MET A 147 30.72 17.07 7.64
C MET A 147 31.63 18.13 7.00
N SER A 148 32.87 17.78 6.55
CA SER A 148 33.77 18.70 5.88
C SER A 148 33.44 18.90 4.39
N LYS A 149 32.66 18.01 3.79
CA LYS A 149 32.31 18.02 2.37
C LYS A 149 30.84 17.66 2.15
N THR A 150 30.32 18.04 1.00
CA THR A 150 28.97 17.62 0.55
C THR A 150 28.90 16.11 0.31
N GLY A 151 27.79 15.49 0.66
CA GLY A 151 27.62 14.05 0.49
C GLY A 151 26.32 13.54 1.11
N LYS A 152 26.12 12.24 0.99
CA LYS A 152 24.99 11.54 1.60
C LYS A 152 25.48 10.41 2.48
N THR A 153 24.82 10.22 3.62
CA THR A 153 25.06 9.11 4.56
C THR A 153 23.73 8.51 4.94
N ALA A 154 23.59 7.18 4.83
CA ALA A 154 22.37 6.52 5.24
C ALA A 154 22.16 6.62 6.75
N ILE A 155 20.92 6.82 7.16
CA ILE A 155 20.44 6.74 8.55
C ILE A 155 19.76 5.38 8.69
N ASN A 156 20.44 4.43 9.32
CA ASN A 156 19.87 3.12 9.62
C ASN A 156 18.83 3.26 10.72
N ILE A 157 17.78 2.45 10.62
CA ILE A 157 16.75 2.34 11.63
C ILE A 157 16.58 0.88 12.04
N THR A 158 16.55 0.65 13.34
CA THR A 158 16.28 -0.65 13.95
C THR A 158 15.36 -0.45 15.14
N GLY A 159 14.85 -1.54 15.71
CA GLY A 159 14.03 -1.40 16.91
C GLY A 159 13.43 -2.72 17.38
N THR A 160 12.74 -2.63 18.50
CA THR A 160 12.00 -3.73 19.14
C THR A 160 10.49 -3.52 19.08
N LEU A 161 10.02 -2.63 18.20
CA LEU A 161 8.60 -2.37 18.08
C LEU A 161 7.82 -3.65 17.80
N SER A 162 6.71 -3.84 18.49
CA SER A 162 5.89 -5.03 18.37
C SER A 162 4.41 -4.74 18.62
N ASN A 163 3.59 -5.49 17.93
CA ASN A 163 2.17 -5.69 18.18
C ASN A 163 1.77 -6.94 17.38
N ASP A 164 1.06 -7.87 17.99
CA ASP A 164 0.78 -9.20 17.41
C ASP A 164 -0.02 -9.14 16.10
N ASN A 165 -0.74 -8.07 15.89
CA ASN A 165 -1.55 -7.85 14.69
C ASN A 165 -0.76 -7.29 13.50
N TYR A 166 0.54 -6.96 13.68
CA TYR A 166 1.32 -6.29 12.66
C TYR A 166 2.61 -7.02 12.29
N ALA A 167 2.95 -6.93 11.01
CA ALA A 167 4.27 -7.25 10.49
C ALA A 167 5.03 -5.93 10.27
N ILE A 168 6.12 -5.71 11.04
CA ILE A 168 6.83 -4.45 11.08
C ILE A 168 8.06 -4.51 10.17
N THR A 169 8.22 -3.49 9.32
CA THR A 169 9.37 -3.31 8.44
C THR A 169 10.02 -1.97 8.72
N TYR A 170 11.36 -1.94 8.78
CA TYR A 170 12.15 -0.74 8.97
C TYR A 170 12.76 -0.28 7.66
N VAL A 171 12.69 1.03 7.37
CA VAL A 171 13.22 1.65 6.16
C VAL A 171 14.17 2.78 6.54
N SER A 172 15.41 2.72 6.05
CA SER A 172 16.44 3.71 6.32
C SER A 172 16.14 5.05 5.66
N GLY A 173 16.53 6.13 6.33
CA GLY A 173 16.58 7.48 5.80
C GLY A 173 17.98 7.88 5.32
N THR A 174 18.16 9.17 5.00
CA THR A 174 19.41 9.71 4.49
C THR A 174 19.73 11.06 5.12
N LEU A 175 20.94 11.24 5.61
CA LEU A 175 21.51 12.57 5.87
C LEU A 175 22.11 13.12 4.58
N THR A 176 21.70 14.31 4.16
CA THR A 176 22.30 15.05 3.05
C THR A 176 23.08 16.25 3.59
N VAL A 177 24.39 16.30 3.32
CA VAL A 177 25.24 17.42 3.65
C VAL A 177 25.44 18.29 2.41
N SER A 178 25.02 19.55 2.47
CA SER A 178 25.10 20.54 1.40
C SER A 178 26.04 21.68 1.73
N LYS A 179 26.52 22.42 0.74
CA LYS A 179 27.26 23.68 1.00
C LYS A 179 26.25 24.70 1.52
N GLN A 180 26.68 25.44 2.54
CA GLN A 180 25.97 26.67 2.93
C GLN A 180 26.14 27.71 1.83
N SER A 181 25.02 28.19 1.26
CA SER A 181 25.07 29.34 0.35
C SER A 181 25.54 30.55 1.15
N SER A 182 26.76 31.01 0.92
CA SER A 182 27.18 32.33 1.40
C SER A 182 26.40 33.37 0.60
N SER A 183 25.34 33.91 1.16
CA SER A 183 24.81 35.19 0.70
C SER A 183 25.85 36.23 1.05
N ASP A 184 26.77 36.44 0.15
CA ASP A 184 27.77 37.51 0.26
C ASP A 184 27.02 38.82 0.12
N GLY A 185 26.66 39.40 1.26
CA GLY A 185 26.22 40.78 1.41
C GLY A 185 27.41 41.71 1.19
N GLY A 186 27.91 41.75 -0.03
CA GLY A 186 28.90 42.73 -0.45
C GLY A 186 28.29 44.14 -0.49
N SER A 187 28.36 44.84 0.67
CA SER A 187 28.20 46.26 0.72
C SER A 187 29.46 46.90 0.13
N SER A 188 29.42 47.32 -1.13
CA SER A 188 30.40 48.26 -1.66
C SER A 188 29.71 49.58 -1.99
N SER A 189 29.96 50.53 -1.13
CA SER A 189 29.71 51.95 -1.34
C SER A 189 30.70 52.52 -2.35
N GLY A 190 30.19 53.33 -3.27
CA GLY A 190 30.92 54.50 -3.77
C GLY A 190 31.29 54.51 -5.24
N GLY A 191 30.77 55.42 -6.00
CA GLY A 191 31.39 55.91 -7.21
C GLY A 191 30.42 56.42 -8.28
N SER A 192 30.13 57.68 -8.22
CA SER A 192 29.45 58.56 -9.17
C SER A 192 29.97 58.44 -10.60
N GLY A 193 29.03 58.53 -11.62
CA GLY A 193 29.43 58.88 -12.99
C GLY A 193 28.40 58.59 -14.05
N GLY A 194 27.70 59.61 -14.46
CA GLY A 194 26.76 59.91 -15.45
C GLY A 194 26.70 59.19 -16.80
N GLY A 195 25.52 59.28 -17.41
CA GLY A 195 25.36 59.27 -18.87
C GLY A 195 24.28 58.33 -19.44
N GLY A 196 23.12 58.80 -19.57
CA GLY A 196 22.20 58.80 -20.71
C GLY A 196 21.96 57.55 -21.56
N GLY A 197 20.70 57.24 -21.73
CA GLY A 197 20.24 56.51 -22.93
C GLY A 197 19.01 55.63 -22.72
N SER A 198 17.88 56.13 -23.12
CA SER A 198 16.59 55.46 -23.28
C SER A 198 16.65 54.12 -24.03
N SER A 199 15.86 53.12 -23.67
CA SER A 199 14.53 52.82 -24.17
C SER A 199 14.12 51.37 -23.93
N SER A 200 12.91 51.27 -23.43
CA SER A 200 11.84 50.30 -23.72
C SER A 200 12.12 48.82 -23.84
N GLY A 201 11.35 48.07 -23.11
CA GLY A 201 10.80 46.82 -23.57
C GLY A 201 10.71 45.72 -22.54
N GLY A 202 9.63 45.66 -21.84
CA GLY A 202 8.76 44.57 -21.59
C GLY A 202 9.25 43.23 -21.04
N SER A 203 8.50 42.86 -20.10
CA SER A 203 8.08 41.50 -19.73
C SER A 203 8.70 40.88 -18.50
N ASN A 204 7.86 40.88 -17.52
CA ASN A 204 7.77 39.99 -16.40
C ASN A 204 8.36 38.60 -16.64
N GLY A 205 9.27 38.23 -15.84
CA GLY A 205 9.67 36.87 -15.55
C GLY A 205 9.88 36.76 -14.06
N SER A 206 8.81 36.51 -13.34
CA SER A 206 8.85 36.15 -11.92
C SER A 206 9.54 34.79 -11.82
N GLY A 207 10.84 34.77 -11.67
CA GLY A 207 11.58 33.57 -11.34
C GLY A 207 11.44 33.31 -9.84
N SER A 208 10.47 32.55 -9.45
CA SER A 208 10.43 31.90 -8.15
C SER A 208 11.50 30.82 -8.15
N ASN A 209 12.65 31.12 -7.58
CA ASN A 209 13.64 30.11 -7.19
C ASN A 209 13.11 29.41 -5.93
N ASP A 210 12.20 28.47 -6.13
CA ASP A 210 11.86 27.49 -5.12
C ASP A 210 12.82 26.30 -5.28
N ASN A 211 13.97 26.41 -4.58
CA ASN A 211 14.98 25.36 -4.52
C ASN A 211 14.56 24.34 -3.44
N THR A 212 13.44 23.67 -3.65
CA THR A 212 13.11 22.46 -2.92
C THR A 212 13.85 21.31 -3.58
N ASN A 213 14.86 20.79 -2.91
CA ASN A 213 15.63 19.61 -3.31
C ASN A 213 14.83 18.34 -3.03
N GLN A 214 13.57 18.33 -3.46
CA GLN A 214 12.75 17.14 -3.55
C GLN A 214 13.04 16.53 -4.93
N PRO A 215 13.25 15.21 -5.07
CA PRO A 215 13.40 14.61 -6.38
C PRO A 215 12.18 15.03 -7.21
N GLU A 216 12.42 15.76 -8.27
CA GLU A 216 11.35 16.22 -9.15
C GLU A 216 10.52 15.02 -9.60
N ALA A 217 9.19 15.19 -9.62
CA ALA A 217 8.27 14.16 -10.02
C ALA A 217 8.61 13.65 -11.44
N PRO A 218 8.48 12.35 -11.71
CA PRO A 218 8.72 11.80 -13.03
C PRO A 218 7.80 12.44 -14.06
N VAL A 219 8.29 12.66 -15.27
CA VAL A 219 7.46 13.11 -16.38
C VAL A 219 6.50 12.01 -16.77
N THR A 220 5.20 12.27 -16.66
CA THR A 220 4.17 11.23 -16.78
C THR A 220 3.50 11.28 -18.15
N GLY A 221 3.46 10.13 -18.82
CA GLY A 221 2.59 9.91 -19.98
C GLY A 221 1.29 9.24 -19.56
N GLU A 222 0.22 9.55 -20.24
CA GLU A 222 -1.11 9.04 -19.94
C GLU A 222 -1.62 8.16 -21.09
N THR A 223 -2.24 7.02 -20.74
CA THR A 223 -2.94 6.19 -21.72
C THR A 223 -4.31 6.80 -22.05
N LYS A 224 -4.98 6.29 -23.07
CA LYS A 224 -6.40 6.60 -23.24
C LYS A 224 -7.20 6.04 -22.06
N PRO A 225 -8.24 6.74 -21.59
CA PRO A 225 -9.11 6.24 -20.52
C PRO A 225 -9.70 4.88 -20.87
N ILE A 226 -9.69 3.97 -19.89
CA ILE A 226 -10.28 2.64 -20.02
C ILE A 226 -11.63 2.63 -19.29
N GLN A 227 -12.66 2.18 -19.97
CA GLN A 227 -13.96 1.90 -19.36
C GLN A 227 -14.03 0.41 -18.96
N PRO A 228 -14.28 0.08 -17.69
CA PRO A 228 -14.55 -1.30 -17.31
C PRO A 228 -15.76 -1.86 -18.05
N ASP A 229 -15.72 -3.15 -18.36
CA ASP A 229 -16.84 -3.84 -18.97
C ASP A 229 -18.06 -3.93 -18.01
N LYS A 230 -19.16 -4.50 -18.48
CA LYS A 230 -20.39 -4.71 -17.67
C LYS A 230 -20.19 -5.58 -16.43
N ASN A 231 -19.10 -6.35 -16.38
CA ASN A 231 -18.71 -7.19 -15.25
C ASN A 231 -17.68 -6.50 -14.34
N GLY A 232 -17.32 -5.25 -14.62
CA GLY A 232 -16.36 -4.49 -13.86
C GLY A 232 -14.90 -4.81 -14.19
N ASN A 233 -14.59 -5.42 -15.35
CA ASN A 233 -13.21 -5.74 -15.70
C ASN A 233 -12.62 -4.69 -16.65
N ALA A 234 -11.44 -4.18 -16.30
CA ALA A 234 -10.62 -3.29 -17.11
C ALA A 234 -9.28 -3.97 -17.40
N ALA A 235 -8.91 -4.10 -18.66
CA ALA A 235 -7.62 -4.66 -19.06
C ALA A 235 -6.70 -3.56 -19.57
N VAL A 236 -5.50 -3.48 -18.99
CA VAL A 236 -4.47 -2.55 -19.47
C VAL A 236 -3.80 -3.13 -20.71
N ASP A 237 -3.87 -2.37 -21.80
CA ASP A 237 -3.29 -2.76 -23.08
C ASP A 237 -1.83 -2.33 -23.21
N ASN A 238 -0.98 -3.27 -23.63
CA ASN A 238 0.46 -3.07 -23.73
C ASN A 238 0.85 -1.97 -24.72
N SER A 239 0.13 -1.84 -25.85
CA SER A 239 0.43 -0.84 -26.87
C SER A 239 0.08 0.58 -26.39
N SER A 240 -0.97 0.72 -25.61
CA SER A 240 -1.35 1.99 -24.97
C SER A 240 -0.33 2.42 -23.92
N VAL A 241 0.18 1.49 -23.11
CA VAL A 241 1.25 1.74 -22.14
C VAL A 241 2.56 2.14 -22.86
N GLN A 242 2.94 1.45 -23.94
CA GLN A 242 4.12 1.81 -24.72
C GLN A 242 3.99 3.24 -25.28
N SER A 243 2.83 3.58 -25.83
CA SER A 243 2.59 4.94 -26.36
C SER A 243 2.69 6.03 -25.26
N ALA A 244 2.21 5.75 -24.06
CA ALA A 244 2.34 6.64 -22.90
C ALA A 244 3.81 6.81 -22.48
N ILE A 245 4.59 5.72 -22.47
CA ILE A 245 6.03 5.74 -22.21
C ILE A 245 6.76 6.59 -23.22
N ASP A 246 6.49 6.39 -24.52
CA ASP A 246 7.14 7.13 -25.61
C ASP A 246 6.84 8.64 -25.51
N LYS A 247 5.59 8.98 -25.17
CA LYS A 247 5.19 10.36 -24.94
C LYS A 247 5.91 10.96 -23.73
N ALA A 248 5.95 10.27 -22.61
CA ALA A 248 6.67 10.73 -21.41
C ALA A 248 8.16 11.00 -21.71
N LYS A 249 8.81 10.10 -22.45
CA LYS A 249 10.21 10.28 -22.89
C LYS A 249 10.41 11.48 -23.81
N GLN A 250 9.48 11.70 -24.74
CA GLN A 250 9.53 12.86 -25.63
C GLN A 250 9.35 14.17 -24.85
N ASP A 251 8.38 14.20 -23.93
CA ASP A 251 8.11 15.37 -23.10
C ASP A 251 9.29 15.65 -22.16
N ALA A 252 9.86 14.62 -21.52
CA ALA A 252 11.06 14.75 -20.68
C ALA A 252 12.25 15.32 -21.47
N LYS A 253 12.47 14.81 -22.68
CA LYS A 253 13.54 15.31 -23.56
C LYS A 253 13.31 16.77 -23.99
N LYS A 254 12.07 17.10 -24.35
CA LYS A 254 11.68 18.45 -24.76
C LYS A 254 11.87 19.47 -23.62
N ASN A 255 11.59 19.05 -22.39
CA ASN A 255 11.62 19.91 -21.21
C ASN A 255 13.00 19.89 -20.49
N GLY A 256 13.96 19.09 -20.97
CA GLY A 256 15.29 18.94 -20.32
C GLY A 256 15.25 18.26 -18.95
N THR A 257 14.25 17.42 -18.69
CA THR A 257 13.97 16.77 -17.40
C THR A 257 14.14 15.25 -17.44
N THR A 258 15.05 14.77 -18.28
CA THR A 258 15.27 13.31 -18.47
C THR A 258 15.77 12.59 -17.22
N GLU A 259 16.47 13.29 -16.33
CA GLU A 259 16.96 12.78 -15.02
C GLU A 259 15.83 12.50 -14.02
N ASN A 260 14.67 13.13 -14.18
CA ASN A 260 13.54 12.93 -13.27
C ASN A 260 12.93 11.53 -13.44
N GLY A 261 13.26 10.87 -14.55
CA GLY A 261 12.64 9.60 -14.94
C GLY A 261 11.25 9.79 -15.53
N ILE A 262 10.59 8.70 -15.85
CA ILE A 262 9.27 8.71 -16.46
C ILE A 262 8.24 7.97 -15.60
N GLY A 263 6.98 8.40 -15.70
CA GLY A 263 5.81 7.75 -15.12
C GLY A 263 4.79 7.39 -16.19
N VAL A 264 3.86 6.52 -15.87
CA VAL A 264 2.69 6.18 -16.71
C VAL A 264 1.45 6.25 -15.84
N THR A 265 0.43 6.96 -16.32
CA THR A 265 -0.91 6.98 -15.71
C THR A 265 -1.91 6.28 -16.62
N VAL A 266 -2.70 5.40 -16.06
CA VAL A 266 -3.81 4.70 -16.72
C VAL A 266 -5.12 5.20 -16.11
N PRO A 267 -5.82 6.10 -16.76
CA PRO A 267 -7.12 6.57 -16.31
C PRO A 267 -8.17 5.46 -16.48
N ILE A 268 -8.98 5.26 -15.46
CA ILE A 268 -10.16 4.38 -15.51
C ILE A 268 -11.39 5.26 -15.33
N THR A 269 -12.34 5.16 -16.24
CA THR A 269 -13.61 5.88 -16.20
C THR A 269 -14.75 4.90 -15.98
N PRO A 270 -15.14 4.60 -14.74
CA PRO A 270 -16.24 3.68 -14.44
C PRO A 270 -17.58 4.19 -14.98
N ALA A 271 -18.48 3.30 -15.34
CA ALA A 271 -19.84 3.67 -15.70
C ALA A 271 -20.60 4.22 -14.48
N ALA A 272 -21.61 5.04 -14.73
CA ALA A 272 -22.46 5.60 -13.68
C ALA A 272 -23.07 4.48 -12.80
N GLY A 273 -22.86 4.58 -11.49
CA GLY A 273 -23.34 3.57 -10.52
C GLY A 273 -22.40 2.36 -10.32
N GLN A 274 -21.30 2.29 -11.02
CA GLN A 274 -20.29 1.25 -10.78
C GLN A 274 -19.42 1.63 -9.58
N THR A 275 -19.48 0.81 -8.52
CA THR A 275 -18.81 1.09 -7.23
C THR A 275 -17.50 0.31 -7.05
N SER A 276 -17.20 -0.63 -7.94
CA SER A 276 -15.97 -1.40 -7.94
C SER A 276 -15.62 -1.88 -9.34
N PHE A 277 -14.33 -2.10 -9.60
CA PHE A 277 -13.85 -2.71 -10.82
C PHE A 277 -12.52 -3.44 -10.59
N ASN A 278 -12.22 -4.40 -11.46
CA ASN A 278 -10.97 -5.15 -11.46
C ASN A 278 -10.07 -4.63 -12.57
N VAL A 279 -8.82 -4.32 -12.26
CA VAL A 279 -7.82 -3.95 -13.26
C VAL A 279 -6.86 -5.12 -13.47
N THR A 280 -6.81 -5.63 -14.67
CA THR A 280 -5.86 -6.69 -15.04
C THR A 280 -4.65 -6.08 -15.74
N ILE A 281 -3.47 -6.29 -15.16
CA ILE A 281 -2.17 -5.90 -15.72
C ILE A 281 -1.44 -7.20 -16.09
N LYS A 282 -1.22 -7.41 -17.39
CA LYS A 282 -0.53 -8.60 -17.88
C LYS A 282 0.95 -8.57 -17.49
N ALA A 283 1.56 -9.74 -17.27
CA ALA A 283 3.00 -9.87 -16.99
C ALA A 283 3.86 -9.14 -18.04
N GLN A 284 3.49 -9.22 -19.32
CA GLN A 284 4.17 -8.50 -20.40
C GLN A 284 4.14 -6.96 -20.24
N THR A 285 3.11 -6.41 -19.60
CA THR A 285 3.04 -4.98 -19.29
C THR A 285 4.01 -4.65 -18.15
N LEU A 286 4.10 -5.49 -17.14
CA LEU A 286 5.06 -5.32 -16.04
C LEU A 286 6.49 -5.42 -16.56
N ASP A 287 6.80 -6.40 -17.41
CA ASP A 287 8.10 -6.55 -18.05
C ASP A 287 8.46 -5.30 -18.88
N LEU A 288 7.48 -4.73 -19.59
CA LEU A 288 7.65 -3.50 -20.35
C LEU A 288 8.01 -2.31 -19.45
N LEU A 289 7.29 -2.13 -18.32
CA LEU A 289 7.55 -1.04 -17.37
C LEU A 289 8.96 -1.15 -16.78
N VAL A 290 9.40 -2.36 -16.43
CA VAL A 290 10.75 -2.62 -15.91
C VAL A 290 11.80 -2.34 -16.99
N LYS A 291 11.62 -2.89 -18.21
CA LYS A 291 12.53 -2.70 -19.35
C LYS A 291 12.74 -1.23 -19.68
N GLU A 292 11.66 -0.45 -19.66
CA GLU A 292 11.66 0.97 -20.01
C GLU A 292 12.03 1.89 -18.84
N ASN A 293 12.38 1.29 -17.66
CA ASN A 293 12.77 2.00 -16.44
C ASN A 293 11.73 3.04 -15.98
N VAL A 294 10.45 2.64 -16.01
CA VAL A 294 9.35 3.48 -15.54
C VAL A 294 9.41 3.57 -14.01
N ARG A 295 9.53 4.78 -13.47
CA ARG A 295 9.64 5.02 -12.03
C ARG A 295 8.29 4.99 -11.30
N GLN A 296 7.22 5.32 -12.00
CA GLN A 296 5.88 5.40 -11.42
C GLN A 296 4.84 4.84 -12.40
N PHE A 297 4.02 3.93 -11.91
CA PHE A 297 2.85 3.44 -12.62
C PHE A 297 1.61 3.70 -11.78
N THR A 298 0.66 4.46 -12.31
CA THR A 298 -0.52 4.91 -11.57
C THR A 298 -1.78 4.46 -12.30
N VAL A 299 -2.69 3.83 -11.58
CA VAL A 299 -4.08 3.64 -12.02
C VAL A 299 -4.89 4.75 -11.39
N ALA A 300 -5.46 5.64 -12.20
CA ALA A 300 -6.20 6.81 -11.73
C ALA A 300 -7.69 6.67 -12.02
N THR A 301 -8.52 7.14 -11.11
CA THR A 301 -9.97 7.23 -11.27
C THR A 301 -10.47 8.53 -10.65
N ASP A 302 -11.47 9.13 -11.24
CA ASP A 302 -12.13 10.37 -10.81
C ASP A 302 -13.26 10.13 -9.80
N HIS A 303 -13.54 8.87 -9.45
CA HIS A 303 -14.54 8.48 -8.46
C HIS A 303 -13.93 7.61 -7.36
N LEU A 304 -14.51 7.69 -6.15
CA LEU A 304 -14.16 6.78 -5.05
C LEU A 304 -14.75 5.39 -5.34
N VAL A 305 -13.91 4.50 -5.84
CA VAL A 305 -14.24 3.10 -6.14
C VAL A 305 -13.17 2.17 -5.59
N SER A 306 -13.52 0.94 -5.29
CA SER A 306 -12.55 -0.11 -4.98
C SER A 306 -11.89 -0.60 -6.26
N VAL A 307 -10.58 -0.60 -6.30
CA VAL A 307 -9.77 -1.12 -7.42
C VAL A 307 -9.05 -2.38 -6.95
N ASN A 308 -9.30 -3.50 -7.61
CA ASN A 308 -8.56 -4.75 -7.42
C ASN A 308 -7.55 -4.90 -8.56
N ILE A 309 -6.29 -5.08 -8.24
CA ILE A 309 -5.21 -5.32 -9.20
C ILE A 309 -4.86 -6.81 -9.11
N GLY A 310 -5.11 -7.54 -10.18
CA GLY A 310 -4.82 -8.95 -10.33
C GLY A 310 -3.65 -9.22 -11.27
#